data_7a64628a7d724b08fb9afbb7568e244b
#
_entry.id   7a64628a7d724b08fb9afbb7568e244b
#
_cell.length_a   1.000
_cell.length_b   1.000
_cell.length_c   1.000
_cell.angle_alpha   90.00
_cell.angle_beta   90.00
_cell.angle_gamma   90.00
#
_symmetry.space_group_name_H-M   'P 1'
#
loop_
_entity.id
_entity.type
_entity.pdbx_description
1 polymer ?
#
loop_
_entity_poly.entity_id
_entity_poly.type
_entity_poly.pdbx_seq_one_letter_code
_entity_poly.pdbx_strand_id
1 'polypeptide(L)'
;MNGPAYWGIAGYPISHSLTPRLFEIIGAELGIEAQSVYLEADSMDEFEDNLENLQGDIWLSCTAPLKHSPQARLAVSGPEGVNAINQLKRTNGVWSATSTDGVGFVAACRHIGVEPNGSILRMRGGGSAARAIAAAWAEKGGSIIPVEGRRALVSGPWDYAIISDGEADLAIDLDAAAGGGESAELSAKQQVSISYGEDATV
;
A
#
# COMPACT_ATOMS: atom_id res chain seq x y z
N MET A 1 -4.87 -25.12 3.88
CA MET A 1 -4.69 -24.06 4.91
C MET A 1 -6.07 -23.68 5.39
N ASN A 2 -6.32 -23.61 6.70
CA ASN A 2 -7.58 -23.03 7.16
C ASN A 2 -7.53 -21.53 6.85
N GLY A 3 -8.47 -21.06 6.04
CA GLY A 3 -8.64 -19.63 5.75
C GLY A 3 -9.18 -18.87 6.96
N PRO A 4 -9.27 -17.53 6.87
CA PRO A 4 -9.93 -16.71 7.89
C PRO A 4 -11.45 -16.92 7.85
N ALA A 5 -12.16 -16.53 8.91
CA ALA A 5 -13.62 -16.44 8.88
C ALA A 5 -14.09 -15.26 8.01
N TYR A 6 -13.31 -14.18 8.03
CA TYR A 6 -13.60 -12.93 7.30
C TYR A 6 -12.36 -12.41 6.59
N TRP A 7 -12.57 -11.83 5.42
CA TRP A 7 -11.59 -11.03 4.72
C TRP A 7 -12.20 -9.78 4.11
N GLY A 8 -11.39 -8.79 3.79
CA GLY A 8 -11.93 -7.58 3.18
C GLY A 8 -11.04 -6.37 3.31
N ILE A 9 -11.68 -5.22 3.38
CA ILE A 9 -11.02 -3.92 3.44
C ILE A 9 -11.53 -3.08 4.59
N ALA A 10 -10.64 -2.30 5.19
CA ALA A 10 -10.93 -1.32 6.21
C ALA A 10 -10.39 0.06 5.82
N GLY A 11 -11.13 1.13 6.10
CA GLY A 11 -10.78 2.53 5.81
C GLY A 11 -11.97 3.36 5.33
N TYR A 12 -11.68 4.57 4.83
CA TYR A 12 -12.73 5.49 4.35
C TYR A 12 -12.19 6.43 3.24
N PRO A 13 -12.93 6.65 2.14
CA PRO A 13 -14.05 5.84 1.65
C PRO A 13 -13.53 4.52 1.00
N ILE A 14 -14.32 3.45 1.05
CA ILE A 14 -13.90 2.11 0.55
C ILE A 14 -14.85 1.48 -0.47
N SER A 15 -15.97 2.13 -0.79
CA SER A 15 -16.99 1.59 -1.70
C SER A 15 -16.46 1.26 -3.10
N HIS A 16 -15.42 1.96 -3.55
CA HIS A 16 -14.78 1.77 -4.87
C HIS A 16 -13.64 0.73 -4.84
N SER A 17 -13.34 0.13 -3.68
CA SER A 17 -12.18 -0.76 -3.55
C SER A 17 -12.37 -2.07 -4.28
N LEU A 18 -11.35 -2.48 -5.03
CA LEU A 18 -11.27 -3.78 -5.70
C LEU A 18 -10.81 -4.91 -4.77
N THR A 19 -10.35 -4.60 -3.57
CA THR A 19 -9.75 -5.59 -2.65
C THR A 19 -10.67 -6.76 -2.32
N PRO A 20 -11.96 -6.59 -1.98
CA PRO A 20 -12.83 -7.73 -1.68
C PRO A 20 -12.98 -8.66 -2.87
N ARG A 21 -13.15 -8.11 -4.08
CA ARG A 21 -13.21 -8.92 -5.30
C ARG A 21 -11.91 -9.68 -5.59
N LEU A 22 -10.76 -9.05 -5.32
CA LEU A 22 -9.47 -9.72 -5.46
C LEU A 22 -9.33 -10.88 -4.46
N PHE A 23 -9.75 -10.71 -3.22
CA PHE A 23 -9.77 -11.78 -2.24
C PHE A 23 -10.68 -12.95 -2.67
N GLU A 24 -11.86 -12.67 -3.20
CA GLU A 24 -12.77 -13.70 -3.71
C GLU A 24 -12.13 -14.51 -4.85
N ILE A 25 -11.52 -13.84 -5.84
CA ILE A 25 -10.85 -14.49 -6.97
C ILE A 25 -9.67 -15.36 -6.47
N ILE A 26 -8.81 -14.78 -5.65
CA ILE A 26 -7.64 -15.48 -5.12
C ILE A 26 -8.07 -16.62 -4.18
N GLY A 27 -9.08 -16.40 -3.37
CA GLY A 27 -9.63 -17.40 -2.47
C GLY A 27 -10.20 -18.61 -3.21
N ALA A 28 -10.96 -18.38 -4.28
CA ALA A 28 -11.48 -19.45 -5.13
C ALA A 28 -10.34 -20.29 -5.72
N GLU A 29 -9.28 -19.65 -6.20
CA GLU A 29 -8.11 -20.34 -6.77
C GLU A 29 -7.32 -21.15 -5.73
N LEU A 30 -7.27 -20.66 -4.49
CA LEU A 30 -6.54 -21.31 -3.39
C LEU A 30 -7.42 -22.25 -2.55
N GLY A 31 -8.71 -22.38 -2.85
CA GLY A 31 -9.65 -23.17 -2.07
C GLY A 31 -9.88 -22.59 -0.65
N ILE A 32 -9.83 -21.26 -0.52
CA ILE A 32 -10.09 -20.55 0.73
C ILE A 32 -11.49 -19.94 0.66
N GLU A 33 -12.34 -20.29 1.62
CA GLU A 33 -13.66 -19.70 1.79
C GLU A 33 -13.64 -18.77 3.00
N ALA A 34 -14.12 -17.53 2.83
CA ALA A 34 -14.29 -16.57 3.90
C ALA A 34 -15.41 -15.58 3.56
N GLN A 35 -16.02 -15.00 4.56
CA GLN A 35 -17.05 -13.97 4.35
C GLN A 35 -16.36 -12.64 4.00
N SER A 36 -16.73 -12.02 2.87
CA SER A 36 -16.26 -10.69 2.49
C SER A 36 -16.87 -9.62 3.40
N VAL A 37 -16.02 -8.70 3.88
CA VAL A 37 -16.42 -7.58 4.74
C VAL A 37 -15.86 -6.23 4.23
N TYR A 38 -16.68 -5.20 4.40
CA TYR A 38 -16.33 -3.80 4.16
C TYR A 38 -16.43 -3.07 5.50
N LEU A 39 -15.30 -2.79 6.13
CA LEU A 39 -15.24 -2.09 7.41
C LEU A 39 -14.99 -0.61 7.16
N GLU A 40 -16.04 0.11 6.78
CA GLU A 40 -15.97 1.54 6.55
C GLU A 40 -15.75 2.24 7.88
N ALA A 41 -14.60 2.92 8.02
CA ALA A 41 -14.19 3.58 9.24
C ALA A 41 -13.24 4.74 8.92
N ASP A 42 -13.59 5.94 9.37
CA ASP A 42 -12.75 7.13 9.24
C ASP A 42 -11.84 7.33 10.48
N SER A 43 -12.03 6.54 11.51
CA SER A 43 -11.33 6.58 12.80
C SER A 43 -11.02 5.17 13.32
N MET A 44 -10.14 5.10 14.31
CA MET A 44 -9.87 3.84 14.99
C MET A 44 -11.02 3.38 15.87
N ASP A 45 -11.77 4.30 16.44
CA ASP A 45 -12.92 3.96 17.29
C ASP A 45 -14.01 3.27 16.44
N GLU A 46 -14.36 3.83 15.28
CA GLU A 46 -15.28 3.17 14.35
C GLU A 46 -14.76 1.82 13.84
N PHE A 47 -13.45 1.73 13.59
CA PHE A 47 -12.85 0.47 13.18
C PHE A 47 -12.99 -0.60 14.26
N GLU A 48 -12.75 -0.26 15.52
CA GLU A 48 -12.89 -1.18 16.65
C GLU A 48 -14.36 -1.58 16.85
N ASP A 49 -15.29 -0.65 16.77
CA ASP A 49 -16.73 -0.91 16.85
C ASP A 49 -17.19 -1.89 15.73
N ASN A 50 -16.69 -1.70 14.52
CA ASN A 50 -16.96 -2.60 13.40
C ASN A 50 -16.42 -4.03 13.63
N LEU A 51 -15.33 -4.17 14.41
CA LEU A 51 -14.74 -5.46 14.72
C LEU A 51 -15.45 -6.23 15.83
N GLU A 52 -16.24 -5.57 16.69
CA GLU A 52 -16.88 -6.19 17.86
C GLU A 52 -17.76 -7.40 17.50
N ASN A 53 -18.42 -7.35 16.34
CA ASN A 53 -19.32 -8.39 15.88
C ASN A 53 -18.64 -9.47 15.00
N LEU A 54 -17.34 -9.33 14.74
CA LEU A 54 -16.60 -10.27 13.90
C LEU A 54 -15.77 -11.23 14.76
N GLN A 55 -16.29 -12.45 14.91
CA GLN A 55 -15.63 -13.50 15.68
C GLN A 55 -14.73 -14.36 14.79
N GLY A 56 -13.55 -14.79 15.32
CA GLY A 56 -12.62 -15.67 14.60
C GLY A 56 -11.52 -14.93 13.86
N ASP A 57 -10.88 -15.61 12.93
CA ASP A 57 -9.75 -15.10 12.18
C ASP A 57 -10.19 -14.11 11.10
N ILE A 58 -9.44 -13.05 10.91
CA ILE A 58 -9.76 -11.95 9.98
C ILE A 58 -8.52 -11.56 9.18
N TRP A 59 -8.65 -11.39 7.87
CA TRP A 59 -7.63 -10.80 7.00
C TRP A 59 -8.18 -9.53 6.35
N LEU A 60 -7.51 -8.39 6.59
CA LEU A 60 -7.95 -7.08 6.10
C LEU A 60 -6.84 -6.37 5.35
N SER A 61 -7.16 -5.83 4.18
CA SER A 61 -6.43 -4.70 3.65
C SER A 61 -6.84 -3.43 4.37
N CYS A 62 -5.89 -2.53 4.60
CA CYS A 62 -6.16 -1.22 5.18
C CYS A 62 -5.83 -0.11 4.19
N THR A 63 -6.74 0.84 4.04
CA THR A 63 -6.51 2.09 3.31
C THR A 63 -6.54 3.29 4.27
N ALA A 64 -6.46 4.51 3.74
CA ALA A 64 -6.59 5.71 4.55
C ALA A 64 -7.96 5.72 5.28
N PRO A 65 -8.03 6.30 6.49
CA PRO A 65 -6.92 6.83 7.28
C PRO A 65 -6.17 5.78 8.12
N LEU A 66 -6.56 4.50 8.03
CA LEU A 66 -6.14 3.44 8.95
C LEU A 66 -4.69 2.92 8.73
N LYS A 67 -3.97 3.37 7.71
CA LYS A 67 -2.60 2.87 7.43
C LYS A 67 -1.55 3.14 8.53
N HIS A 68 -1.85 3.98 9.49
CA HIS A 68 -0.95 4.32 10.62
C HIS A 68 -1.54 3.98 11.99
N SER A 69 -2.82 4.21 12.14
CA SER A 69 -3.51 4.17 13.43
C SER A 69 -3.55 2.80 14.12
N PRO A 70 -3.73 1.67 13.40
CA PRO A 70 -3.84 0.36 14.05
C PRO A 70 -2.60 -0.08 14.80
N GLN A 71 -1.42 0.43 14.42
CA GLN A 71 -0.15 -0.02 15.00
C GLN A 71 -0.11 0.16 16.53
N ALA A 72 -0.48 1.33 17.03
CA ALA A 72 -0.48 1.61 18.46
C ALA A 72 -1.63 0.91 19.20
N ARG A 73 -2.85 0.96 18.64
CA ARG A 73 -4.07 0.45 19.28
C ARG A 73 -4.11 -1.09 19.35
N LEU A 74 -3.64 -1.76 18.30
CA LEU A 74 -3.60 -3.23 18.23
C LEU A 74 -2.26 -3.81 18.67
N ALA A 75 -1.33 -3.00 19.16
CA ALA A 75 0.03 -3.40 19.53
C ALA A 75 0.75 -4.21 18.44
N VAL A 76 0.60 -3.80 17.19
CA VAL A 76 1.25 -4.43 16.04
C VAL A 76 2.36 -3.56 15.48
N SER A 77 3.36 -4.19 14.86
CA SER A 77 4.43 -3.50 14.14
C SER A 77 4.35 -3.82 12.66
N GLY A 78 4.44 -2.78 11.83
CA GLY A 78 4.71 -2.92 10.40
C GLY A 78 6.20 -3.10 10.13
N PRO A 79 6.63 -3.06 8.87
CA PRO A 79 8.05 -3.09 8.51
C PRO A 79 8.82 -1.95 9.19
N GLU A 80 10.00 -2.29 9.72
CA GLU A 80 10.83 -1.35 10.50
C GLU A 80 11.14 -0.08 9.70
N GLY A 81 10.96 1.08 10.32
CA GLY A 81 11.24 2.39 9.73
C GLY A 81 10.27 2.86 8.64
N VAL A 82 9.40 1.98 8.12
CA VAL A 82 8.41 2.36 7.10
C VAL A 82 7.25 3.13 7.70
N ASN A 83 6.88 2.81 8.94
CA ASN A 83 5.78 3.47 9.67
C ASN A 83 4.45 3.50 8.88
N ALA A 84 4.17 2.44 8.15
CA ALA A 84 2.92 2.25 7.42
C ALA A 84 2.59 0.77 7.31
N ILE A 85 1.31 0.45 7.39
CA ILE A 85 0.76 -0.88 7.14
C ILE A 85 -0.37 -0.77 6.13
N ASN A 86 -0.59 -1.82 5.36
CA ASN A 86 -1.78 -1.94 4.52
C ASN A 86 -2.46 -3.30 4.64
N GLN A 87 -1.90 -4.17 5.48
CA GLN A 87 -2.47 -5.48 5.78
C GLN A 87 -2.52 -5.70 7.29
N LEU A 88 -3.67 -6.15 7.77
CA LEU A 88 -3.91 -6.60 9.13
C LEU A 88 -4.41 -8.04 9.11
N LYS A 89 -3.93 -8.84 10.04
CA LYS A 89 -4.36 -10.22 10.21
C LYS A 89 -4.59 -10.51 11.68
N ARG A 90 -5.77 -11.00 12.02
CA ARG A 90 -6.05 -11.59 13.33
C ARG A 90 -6.08 -13.12 13.18
N THR A 91 -5.26 -13.82 13.93
CA THR A 91 -5.22 -15.28 13.96
C THR A 91 -5.23 -15.75 15.41
N ASN A 92 -6.21 -16.57 15.79
CA ASN A 92 -6.39 -17.02 17.17
C ASN A 92 -6.39 -15.86 18.20
N GLY A 93 -7.02 -14.74 17.85
CA GLY A 93 -7.10 -13.53 18.68
C GLY A 93 -5.84 -12.65 18.68
N VAL A 94 -4.76 -13.05 18.01
CA VAL A 94 -3.51 -12.28 17.92
C VAL A 94 -3.45 -11.49 16.62
N TRP A 95 -3.23 -10.19 16.73
CA TRP A 95 -3.05 -9.32 15.57
C TRP A 95 -1.60 -9.32 15.07
N SER A 96 -1.46 -9.23 13.76
CA SER A 96 -0.21 -8.97 13.07
C SER A 96 -0.46 -8.00 11.91
N ALA A 97 0.57 -7.28 11.49
CA ALA A 97 0.49 -6.29 10.43
C ALA A 97 1.67 -6.40 9.48
N THR A 98 1.47 -5.98 8.23
CA THR A 98 2.55 -5.83 7.26
C THR A 98 2.21 -4.76 6.24
N SER A 99 3.18 -4.43 5.38
CA SER A 99 3.00 -3.54 4.23
C SER A 99 3.39 -4.27 2.96
N THR A 100 2.45 -4.38 2.03
CA THR A 100 2.63 -5.04 0.73
C THR A 100 2.65 -4.07 -0.44
N ASP A 101 2.36 -2.77 -0.22
CA ASP A 101 2.33 -1.75 -1.28
C ASP A 101 3.66 -1.70 -2.05
N GLY A 102 4.79 -1.70 -1.35
CA GLY A 102 6.11 -1.64 -1.98
C GLY A 102 6.48 -2.90 -2.73
N VAL A 103 6.20 -4.07 -2.15
CA VAL A 103 6.47 -5.37 -2.82
C VAL A 103 5.62 -5.53 -4.06
N GLY A 104 4.34 -5.13 -3.98
CA GLY A 104 3.42 -5.13 -5.12
C GLY A 104 3.89 -4.18 -6.23
N PHE A 105 4.35 -2.98 -5.88
CA PHE A 105 4.92 -2.03 -6.85
C PHE A 105 6.14 -2.61 -7.56
N VAL A 106 7.10 -3.17 -6.83
CA VAL A 106 8.28 -3.80 -7.43
C VAL A 106 7.90 -4.95 -8.37
N ALA A 107 6.93 -5.78 -7.98
CA ALA A 107 6.44 -6.86 -8.84
C ALA A 107 5.80 -6.33 -10.13
N ALA A 108 5.00 -5.26 -10.04
CA ALA A 108 4.41 -4.61 -11.21
C ALA A 108 5.48 -3.99 -12.13
N CYS A 109 6.51 -3.34 -11.56
CA CYS A 109 7.62 -2.80 -12.35
C CYS A 109 8.35 -3.90 -13.12
N ARG A 110 8.63 -5.03 -12.50
CA ARG A 110 9.23 -6.19 -13.17
C ARG A 110 8.38 -6.73 -14.30
N HIS A 111 7.06 -6.75 -14.12
CA HIS A 111 6.13 -7.19 -15.15
C HIS A 111 6.19 -6.31 -16.42
N ILE A 112 6.45 -5.02 -16.26
CA ILE A 112 6.66 -4.08 -17.39
C ILE A 112 8.12 -3.97 -17.83
N GLY A 113 9.01 -4.82 -17.33
CA GLY A 113 10.41 -4.89 -17.73
C GLY A 113 11.35 -3.93 -17.03
N VAL A 114 10.93 -3.32 -15.92
CA VAL A 114 11.78 -2.43 -15.11
C VAL A 114 12.25 -3.16 -13.85
N GLU A 115 13.54 -3.47 -13.80
CA GLU A 115 14.19 -4.04 -12.60
C GLU A 115 14.69 -2.90 -11.70
N PRO A 116 14.41 -2.94 -10.38
CA PRO A 116 14.92 -1.91 -9.47
C PRO A 116 16.43 -1.82 -9.43
N ASN A 117 17.11 -2.97 -9.45
CA ASN A 117 18.57 -3.00 -9.36
C ASN A 117 19.24 -2.21 -10.49
N GLY A 118 19.95 -1.14 -10.13
CA GLY A 118 20.61 -0.23 -11.06
C GLY A 118 19.69 0.76 -11.76
N SER A 119 18.38 0.76 -11.47
CA SER A 119 17.42 1.73 -12.01
C SER A 119 17.17 2.90 -11.06
N ILE A 120 16.78 4.03 -11.61
CA ILE A 120 16.44 5.24 -10.88
C ILE A 120 14.93 5.47 -10.91
N LEU A 121 14.32 5.53 -9.73
CA LEU A 121 12.91 5.88 -9.53
C LEU A 121 12.79 7.36 -9.15
N ARG A 122 12.09 8.15 -9.95
CA ARG A 122 11.67 9.51 -9.57
C ARG A 122 10.28 9.44 -8.96
N MET A 123 10.19 9.81 -7.69
CA MET A 123 8.97 9.59 -6.90
C MET A 123 8.51 10.87 -6.22
N ARG A 124 7.26 11.30 -6.51
CA ARG A 124 6.62 12.44 -5.85
C ARG A 124 5.72 11.98 -4.72
N GLY A 125 5.89 12.62 -3.56
CA GLY A 125 5.10 12.36 -2.35
C GLY A 125 5.82 11.56 -1.28
N GLY A 126 5.32 11.62 -0.03
CA GLY A 126 5.92 11.00 1.17
C GLY A 126 4.89 10.30 2.08
N GLY A 127 3.73 9.94 1.53
CA GLY A 127 2.69 9.20 2.27
C GLY A 127 3.06 7.73 2.54
N SER A 128 2.11 6.95 3.04
CA SER A 128 2.30 5.54 3.40
C SER A 128 2.78 4.70 2.23
N ALA A 129 2.13 4.84 1.06
CA ALA A 129 2.51 4.11 -0.14
C ALA A 129 3.91 4.50 -0.61
N ALA A 130 4.23 5.82 -0.61
CA ALA A 130 5.55 6.32 -0.99
C ALA A 130 6.66 5.71 -0.13
N ARG A 131 6.47 5.65 1.19
CA ARG A 131 7.46 5.05 2.10
C ARG A 131 7.62 3.55 1.88
N ALA A 132 6.53 2.83 1.66
CA ALA A 132 6.58 1.40 1.37
C ALA A 132 7.29 1.12 0.04
N ILE A 133 7.01 1.91 -1.00
CA ILE A 133 7.66 1.81 -2.31
C ILE A 133 9.14 2.16 -2.20
N ALA A 134 9.49 3.26 -1.51
CA ALA A 134 10.88 3.66 -1.31
C ALA A 134 11.69 2.56 -0.62
N ALA A 135 11.16 1.97 0.45
CA ALA A 135 11.81 0.87 1.16
C ALA A 135 12.04 -0.35 0.26
N ALA A 136 11.00 -0.79 -0.44
CA ALA A 136 11.11 -1.97 -1.31
C ALA A 136 12.02 -1.74 -2.53
N TRP A 137 11.98 -0.53 -3.12
CA TRP A 137 12.84 -0.18 -4.25
C TRP A 137 14.31 -0.14 -3.85
N ALA A 138 14.62 0.54 -2.74
CA ALA A 138 15.97 0.61 -2.20
C ALA A 138 16.52 -0.76 -1.80
N GLU A 139 15.71 -1.59 -1.12
CA GLU A 139 16.09 -2.97 -0.75
C GLU A 139 16.49 -3.81 -1.97
N LYS A 140 15.89 -3.56 -3.12
CA LYS A 140 16.21 -4.27 -4.38
C LYS A 140 17.32 -3.60 -5.20
N GLY A 141 18.06 -2.64 -4.62
CA GLY A 141 19.24 -2.02 -5.23
C GLY A 141 18.92 -0.86 -6.20
N GLY A 142 17.72 -0.31 -6.14
CA GLY A 142 17.34 0.87 -6.91
C GLY A 142 17.69 2.17 -6.21
N SER A 143 17.95 3.23 -7.00
CA SER A 143 18.13 4.59 -6.50
C SER A 143 16.82 5.38 -6.58
N ILE A 144 16.69 6.43 -5.76
CA ILE A 144 15.47 7.23 -5.65
C ILE A 144 15.81 8.71 -5.77
N ILE A 145 15.10 9.41 -6.65
CA ILE A 145 15.05 10.87 -6.71
C ILE A 145 13.71 11.31 -6.12
N PRO A 146 13.69 11.79 -4.86
CA PRO A 146 12.46 12.27 -4.27
C PRO A 146 12.08 13.63 -4.87
N VAL A 147 10.80 13.77 -5.21
CA VAL A 147 10.20 15.03 -5.64
C VAL A 147 9.24 15.49 -4.55
N GLU A 148 9.33 16.74 -4.17
CA GLU A 148 8.45 17.31 -3.16
C GLU A 148 7.01 17.33 -3.66
N GLY A 149 6.09 16.84 -2.82
CA GLY A 149 4.65 16.90 -2.99
C GLY A 149 4.01 17.54 -1.78
N ARG A 150 2.74 17.24 -1.51
CA ARG A 150 2.05 17.70 -0.28
C ARG A 150 2.75 17.25 1.00
N ARG A 151 3.45 16.12 0.93
CA ARG A 151 4.31 15.59 1.99
C ARG A 151 5.65 15.21 1.38
N ALA A 152 6.73 15.67 1.97
CA ALA A 152 8.06 15.21 1.61
C ALA A 152 8.28 13.75 2.03
N LEU A 153 9.09 13.02 1.28
CA LEU A 153 9.60 11.73 1.72
C LEU A 153 10.58 11.98 2.88
N VAL A 154 10.18 11.59 4.08
CA VAL A 154 11.02 11.75 5.28
C VAL A 154 12.11 10.67 5.32
N SER A 155 13.09 10.86 6.22
CA SER A 155 14.16 9.88 6.45
C SER A 155 13.63 8.50 6.82
N GLY A 156 14.29 7.46 6.30
CA GLY A 156 13.87 6.08 6.52
C GLY A 156 14.87 5.04 5.99
N PRO A 157 14.48 3.76 5.93
CA PRO A 157 15.36 2.67 5.49
C PRO A 157 15.91 2.83 4.06
N TRP A 158 15.39 3.77 3.30
CA TRP A 158 15.78 4.08 1.92
C TRP A 158 16.83 5.19 1.80
N ASP A 159 17.28 5.81 2.90
CA ASP A 159 18.15 6.99 2.85
C ASP A 159 19.45 6.76 2.07
N TYR A 160 19.99 5.56 2.15
CA TYR A 160 21.20 5.18 1.40
C TYR A 160 21.01 5.12 -0.12
N ALA A 161 19.77 5.05 -0.57
CA ALA A 161 19.41 4.98 -1.99
C ALA A 161 19.01 6.35 -2.57
N ILE A 162 18.91 7.39 -1.74
CA ILE A 162 18.54 8.74 -2.18
C ILE A 162 19.68 9.36 -2.97
N ILE A 163 19.37 9.86 -4.16
CA ILE A 163 20.26 10.65 -5.00
C ILE A 163 19.59 11.98 -5.37
N SER A 164 20.39 12.98 -5.66
CA SER A 164 19.89 14.33 -5.94
C SER A 164 19.46 14.55 -7.38
N ASP A 165 20.04 13.81 -8.34
CA ASP A 165 19.79 13.98 -9.78
C ASP A 165 20.14 12.72 -10.56
N GLY A 166 19.64 12.62 -11.79
CA GLY A 166 19.89 11.52 -12.71
C GLY A 166 18.77 11.37 -13.74
N GLU A 167 19.06 10.65 -14.82
CA GLU A 167 18.05 10.25 -15.79
C GLU A 167 17.22 9.10 -15.22
N ALA A 168 15.99 9.40 -14.80
CA ALA A 168 15.12 8.40 -14.18
C ALA A 168 14.62 7.38 -15.20
N ASP A 169 14.67 6.11 -14.85
CA ASP A 169 14.11 5.01 -15.64
C ASP A 169 12.60 4.94 -15.50
N LEU A 170 12.11 5.24 -14.29
CA LEU A 170 10.69 5.19 -13.95
C LEU A 170 10.30 6.40 -13.10
N ALA A 171 9.08 6.90 -13.31
CA ALA A 171 8.49 7.92 -12.44
C ALA A 171 7.13 7.50 -11.93
N ILE A 172 6.78 7.96 -10.70
CA ILE A 172 5.47 7.79 -10.09
C ILE A 172 5.08 9.02 -9.28
N ASP A 173 3.84 9.48 -9.46
CA ASP A 173 3.21 10.49 -8.60
C ASP A 173 2.26 9.82 -7.61
N LEU A 174 2.63 9.87 -6.32
CA LEU A 174 1.86 9.32 -5.21
C LEU A 174 1.06 10.39 -4.45
N ASP A 175 1.11 11.63 -4.92
CA ASP A 175 0.30 12.74 -4.44
C ASP A 175 -0.93 13.04 -5.31
N ALA A 176 -1.07 12.37 -6.44
CA ALA A 176 -2.29 12.40 -7.24
C ALA A 176 -3.47 11.97 -6.36
N ALA A 177 -4.60 12.67 -6.47
CA ALA A 177 -5.78 12.34 -5.68
C ALA A 177 -6.27 10.92 -6.03
N ALA A 178 -6.56 10.13 -5.01
CA ALA A 178 -7.32 8.90 -5.19
C ALA A 178 -8.69 9.28 -5.79
N GLY A 179 -8.98 8.82 -7.01
CA GLY A 179 -10.22 9.15 -7.71
C GLY A 179 -10.11 10.20 -8.83
N GLY A 180 -8.92 10.41 -9.40
CA GLY A 180 -8.78 11.13 -10.66
C GLY A 180 -8.37 12.60 -10.52
N GLY A 181 -7.21 12.87 -9.95
CA GLY A 181 -6.49 14.12 -10.18
C GLY A 181 -5.43 13.92 -11.28
N GLU A 182 -5.10 14.99 -12.01
CA GLU A 182 -3.96 14.95 -12.92
C GLU A 182 -2.69 14.60 -12.14
N SER A 183 -2.01 13.52 -12.53
CA SER A 183 -0.66 13.22 -12.07
C SER A 183 0.30 14.30 -12.56
N ALA A 184 1.20 14.74 -11.72
CA ALA A 184 2.28 15.62 -12.17
C ALA A 184 3.12 14.88 -13.22
N GLU A 185 3.42 15.56 -14.33
CA GLU A 185 4.38 15.05 -15.30
C GLU A 185 5.79 15.06 -14.69
N LEU A 186 6.37 13.89 -14.53
CA LEU A 186 7.69 13.69 -13.97
C LEU A 186 8.63 13.19 -15.07
N SER A 187 9.78 13.87 -15.26
CA SER A 187 10.76 13.48 -16.28
C SER A 187 11.35 12.10 -15.98
N ALA A 188 11.07 11.11 -16.83
CA ALA A 188 11.60 9.75 -16.78
C ALA A 188 11.41 9.06 -18.13
N LYS A 189 12.06 7.89 -18.35
CA LYS A 189 11.85 7.08 -19.55
C LYS A 189 10.43 6.51 -19.61
N GLN A 190 9.87 6.16 -18.44
CA GLN A 190 8.50 5.67 -18.28
C GLN A 190 7.84 6.32 -17.07
N GLN A 191 6.53 6.51 -17.13
CA GLN A 191 5.74 6.95 -15.97
C GLN A 191 4.63 5.94 -15.71
N VAL A 192 4.38 5.66 -14.45
CA VAL A 192 3.30 4.77 -13.99
C VAL A 192 2.37 5.52 -13.04
N SER A 193 1.13 5.06 -12.98
CA SER A 193 0.11 5.55 -12.07
C SER A 193 -0.41 4.42 -11.20
N ILE A 194 -0.77 4.74 -9.95
CA ILE A 194 -1.52 3.84 -9.07
C ILE A 194 -3.02 4.16 -9.06
N SER A 195 -3.46 5.09 -9.92
CA SER A 195 -4.88 5.41 -10.07
C SER A 195 -5.61 4.23 -10.71
N TYR A 196 -6.81 3.97 -10.26
CA TYR A 196 -7.70 2.94 -10.81
C TYR A 196 -9.16 3.41 -10.71
N GLY A 197 -10.05 2.79 -11.50
CA GLY A 197 -11.45 3.16 -11.60
C GLY A 197 -11.81 3.72 -12.98
N GLU A 198 -13.08 4.06 -13.18
CA GLU A 198 -13.61 4.53 -14.48
C GLU A 198 -12.99 5.88 -14.91
N ASP A 199 -12.58 6.70 -13.97
CA ASP A 199 -11.97 8.01 -14.21
C ASP A 199 -10.43 8.00 -14.12
N ALA A 200 -9.81 6.82 -14.07
CA ALA A 200 -8.36 6.73 -14.02
C ALA A 200 -7.76 7.14 -15.37
N THR A 201 -7.04 8.26 -15.37
CA THR A 201 -6.20 8.67 -16.51
C THR A 201 -4.84 8.00 -16.39
N VAL A 202 -4.45 7.35 -17.47
CA VAL A 202 -3.12 6.73 -17.64
C VAL A 202 -2.15 7.77 -18.16
#